data_90734cfc440bf9183a922c7e779c2bba
#
_entry.id   90734cfc440bf9183a922c7e779c2bba
#
_cell.length_a   1.000
_cell.length_b   1.000
_cell.length_c   1.000
_cell.angle_alpha   90.00
_cell.angle_beta   90.00
_cell.angle_gamma   90.00
#
_symmetry.space_group_name_H-M   'P 1'
#
loop_
_entity.id
_entity.type
_entity.pdbx_description
1 polymer ?
#
loop_
_entity_poly.entity_id
_entity_poly.type
_entity_poly.pdbx_seq_one_letter_code
_entity_poly.pdbx_strand_id
1 'polypeptide(L)'
;PGQSRTVRFVLGWYFPVPDRVSLGFLRGSDTLRRQYGGRFADARAVVEHVAGDLDRLEADTRAWVKTWYTDATLPHWFLERTLAPASTLATNTCYLFDDGRFYGWEGVYCCPGTCEHVWNYAQSIARLFPQLERDTRSRVDLGIGFHADTGQIGNRAEADMAWATDGQCGTILRCYREHLTAPDDTYLRANWSRLRRALEWVMDHDAGPNGTLDGAQPNTLDTVWYGEIAWITGMYVAALRAGAEMADEMGQSEFADRCRALAESGSRDLST
;
A
#
# COMPACT_ATOMS: atom_id res chain seq x y z
N PRO A 1 -13.68 15.20 53.45
CA PRO A 1 -12.90 13.99 53.36
C PRO A 1 -13.73 12.86 52.77
N GLY A 2 -13.17 12.08 51.82
CA GLY A 2 -13.85 10.95 51.17
C GLY A 2 -14.53 11.25 49.84
N GLN A 3 -14.49 12.46 49.30
CA GLN A 3 -14.94 12.77 47.95
C GLN A 3 -13.79 12.58 46.95
N SER A 4 -14.02 11.88 45.84
CA SER A 4 -13.13 11.80 44.70
C SER A 4 -13.65 12.73 43.61
N ARG A 5 -12.70 13.31 42.84
CA ARG A 5 -13.01 14.08 41.61
C ARG A 5 -12.09 13.56 40.49
N THR A 6 -12.69 13.36 39.35
CA THR A 6 -11.92 13.03 38.13
C THR A 6 -11.64 14.32 37.39
N VAL A 7 -10.39 14.53 37.02
CA VAL A 7 -9.96 15.64 36.15
C VAL A 7 -9.41 15.02 34.87
N ARG A 8 -9.90 15.50 33.72
CA ARG A 8 -9.42 15.07 32.41
C ARG A 8 -8.48 16.15 31.86
N PHE A 9 -7.37 15.73 31.30
CA PHE A 9 -6.43 16.60 30.60
C PHE A 9 -6.38 16.19 29.14
N VAL A 10 -6.43 17.16 28.24
CA VAL A 10 -6.27 16.98 26.79
C VAL A 10 -4.96 17.61 26.37
N LEU A 11 -4.11 16.83 25.70
CA LEU A 11 -2.86 17.30 25.11
C LEU A 11 -3.02 17.34 23.60
N GLY A 12 -2.81 18.50 23.00
CA GLY A 12 -2.85 18.68 21.56
C GLY A 12 -1.48 18.98 21.00
N TRP A 13 -1.14 18.28 19.92
CA TRP A 13 0.07 18.52 19.13
C TRP A 13 -0.31 18.97 17.74
N TYR A 14 0.42 19.95 17.21
CA TYR A 14 0.18 20.48 15.87
C TYR A 14 1.50 20.66 15.13
N PHE A 15 1.79 19.73 14.24
CA PHE A 15 2.98 19.69 13.40
C PHE A 15 2.57 19.56 11.93
N PRO A 16 2.03 20.64 11.31
CA PRO A 16 1.50 20.56 9.96
C PRO A 16 2.60 20.42 8.89
N VAL A 17 3.82 20.87 9.20
CA VAL A 17 4.97 20.75 8.30
C VAL A 17 5.72 19.48 8.67
N PRO A 18 5.82 18.52 7.74
CA PRO A 18 6.60 17.32 8.00
C PRO A 18 8.10 17.61 8.07
N ASP A 19 8.85 16.69 8.67
CA ASP A 19 10.30 16.79 8.69
C ASP A 19 10.88 16.61 7.28
N ARG A 20 11.52 17.65 6.79
CA ARG A 20 12.07 17.70 5.43
C ARG A 20 13.31 16.85 5.23
N VAL A 21 14.04 16.51 6.29
CA VAL A 21 15.18 15.61 6.19
C VAL A 21 14.75 14.24 5.71
N SER A 22 13.61 13.76 6.20
CA SER A 22 13.03 12.48 5.77
C SER A 22 12.31 12.54 4.43
N LEU A 23 11.91 13.72 3.97
CA LEU A 23 11.03 13.91 2.82
C LEU A 23 11.68 14.65 1.65
N GLY A 24 12.95 15.05 1.75
CA GLY A 24 13.62 15.88 0.76
C GLY A 24 13.72 15.29 -0.64
N PHE A 25 13.53 13.97 -0.78
CA PHE A 25 13.50 13.27 -2.06
C PHE A 25 12.12 13.28 -2.75
N LEU A 26 11.05 13.68 -2.05
CA LEU A 26 9.73 13.73 -2.65
C LEU A 26 9.56 14.98 -3.51
N ARG A 27 8.93 14.84 -4.68
CA ARG A 27 8.62 15.98 -5.55
C ARG A 27 7.69 16.95 -4.83
N GLY A 28 8.08 18.22 -4.80
CA GLY A 28 7.32 19.26 -4.13
C GLY A 28 7.37 19.18 -2.60
N SER A 29 8.36 18.48 -2.02
CA SER A 29 8.50 18.34 -0.55
C SER A 29 8.51 19.67 0.19
N ASP A 30 9.00 20.75 -0.45
CA ASP A 30 9.04 22.09 0.15
C ASP A 30 7.66 22.67 0.44
N THR A 31 6.65 22.26 -0.29
CA THR A 31 5.26 22.74 -0.17
C THR A 31 4.34 21.74 0.51
N LEU A 32 4.74 20.46 0.62
CA LEU A 32 3.92 19.42 1.24
C LEU A 32 3.65 19.70 2.70
N ARG A 33 2.41 19.57 3.09
CA ARG A 33 1.93 19.67 4.47
C ARG A 33 1.15 18.41 4.84
N ARG A 34 1.08 18.11 6.12
CA ARG A 34 0.19 17.07 6.61
C ARG A 34 -1.26 17.50 6.42
N GLN A 35 -2.10 16.62 5.93
CA GLN A 35 -3.50 16.89 5.62
C GLN A 35 -4.27 17.51 6.79
N TYR A 36 -4.05 17.06 8.03
CA TYR A 36 -4.73 17.61 9.20
C TYR A 36 -4.37 19.07 9.47
N GLY A 37 -3.24 19.56 8.96
CA GLY A 37 -2.85 20.97 9.04
C GLY A 37 -3.81 21.91 8.33
N GLY A 38 -4.61 21.40 7.37
CA GLY A 38 -5.71 22.15 6.76
C GLY A 38 -7.02 22.12 7.57
N ARG A 39 -7.13 21.20 8.54
CA ARG A 39 -8.34 21.08 9.40
C ARG A 39 -8.27 21.93 10.66
N PHE A 40 -7.06 22.17 11.17
CA PHE A 40 -6.83 22.90 12.42
C PHE A 40 -5.86 24.05 12.17
N ALA A 41 -6.09 25.18 12.82
CA ALA A 41 -5.23 26.34 12.72
C ALA A 41 -3.96 26.21 13.58
N ASP A 42 -4.07 25.55 14.73
CA ASP A 42 -3.01 25.41 15.73
C ASP A 42 -3.31 24.27 16.73
N ALA A 43 -2.40 24.05 17.68
CA ALA A 43 -2.55 23.03 18.72
C ALA A 43 -3.76 23.30 19.64
N ARG A 44 -4.14 24.55 19.85
CA ARG A 44 -5.31 24.91 20.64
C ARG A 44 -6.60 24.45 19.94
N ALA A 45 -6.71 24.67 18.64
CA ALA A 45 -7.86 24.19 17.85
C ALA A 45 -7.99 22.65 17.90
N VAL A 46 -6.86 21.92 17.92
CA VAL A 46 -6.86 20.46 18.13
C VAL A 46 -7.42 20.10 19.51
N VAL A 47 -6.94 20.77 20.58
CA VAL A 47 -7.43 20.55 21.95
C VAL A 47 -8.91 20.85 22.08
N GLU A 48 -9.36 21.98 21.54
CA GLU A 48 -10.77 22.39 21.59
C GLU A 48 -11.67 21.38 20.86
N HIS A 49 -11.25 20.89 19.70
CA HIS A 49 -11.96 19.84 18.97
C HIS A 49 -12.07 18.53 19.78
N VAL A 50 -10.97 18.07 20.32
CA VAL A 50 -10.95 16.82 21.11
C VAL A 50 -11.75 16.99 22.40
N ALA A 51 -11.61 18.12 23.11
CA ALA A 51 -12.34 18.36 24.36
C ALA A 51 -13.84 18.48 24.14
N GLY A 52 -14.25 19.11 23.03
CA GLY A 52 -15.66 19.27 22.67
C GLY A 52 -16.37 17.97 22.30
N ASP A 53 -15.61 16.96 21.85
CA ASP A 53 -16.16 15.69 21.34
C ASP A 53 -15.64 14.46 22.14
N LEU A 54 -15.08 14.71 23.31
CA LEU A 54 -14.31 13.72 24.06
C LEU A 54 -15.10 12.45 24.39
N ASP A 55 -16.34 12.59 24.84
CA ASP A 55 -17.16 11.45 25.24
C ASP A 55 -17.49 10.53 24.05
N ARG A 56 -17.74 11.11 22.86
CA ARG A 56 -17.94 10.35 21.63
C ARG A 56 -16.65 9.66 21.18
N LEU A 57 -15.53 10.36 21.17
CA LEU A 57 -14.23 9.81 20.78
C LEU A 57 -13.80 8.66 21.71
N GLU A 58 -14.07 8.79 23.02
CA GLU A 58 -13.83 7.72 23.97
C GLU A 58 -14.75 6.51 23.71
N ALA A 59 -16.04 6.76 23.47
CA ALA A 59 -17.01 5.70 23.19
C ALA A 59 -16.66 4.94 21.91
N ASP A 60 -16.31 5.63 20.83
CA ASP A 60 -15.91 5.03 19.56
C ASP A 60 -14.63 4.20 19.70
N THR A 61 -13.64 4.70 20.45
CA THR A 61 -12.40 3.96 20.73
C THR A 61 -12.68 2.69 21.54
N ARG A 62 -13.53 2.78 22.55
CA ARG A 62 -13.94 1.60 23.34
C ARG A 62 -14.74 0.59 22.53
N ALA A 63 -15.61 1.06 21.63
CA ALA A 63 -16.36 0.19 20.72
C ALA A 63 -15.43 -0.55 19.77
N TRP A 64 -14.42 0.16 19.21
CA TRP A 64 -13.37 -0.46 18.40
C TRP A 64 -12.64 -1.58 19.14
N VAL A 65 -12.13 -1.27 20.35
CA VAL A 65 -11.42 -2.26 21.19
C VAL A 65 -12.32 -3.44 21.53
N LYS A 66 -13.58 -3.19 21.92
CA LYS A 66 -14.55 -4.22 22.28
C LYS A 66 -14.84 -5.15 21.10
N THR A 67 -15.05 -4.61 19.90
CA THR A 67 -15.31 -5.41 18.70
C THR A 67 -14.22 -6.46 18.47
N TRP A 68 -12.96 -6.10 18.67
CA TRP A 68 -11.85 -6.99 18.39
C TRP A 68 -11.48 -7.89 19.56
N TYR A 69 -11.43 -7.36 20.78
CA TYR A 69 -10.90 -8.10 21.93
C TYR A 69 -11.98 -8.77 22.80
N THR A 70 -13.24 -8.39 22.63
CA THR A 70 -14.34 -8.95 23.41
C THR A 70 -15.34 -9.72 22.54
N ASP A 71 -15.77 -9.12 21.41
CA ASP A 71 -16.85 -9.67 20.59
C ASP A 71 -16.32 -10.63 19.50
N ALA A 72 -15.06 -10.49 19.08
CA ALA A 72 -14.47 -11.39 18.08
C ALA A 72 -14.26 -12.80 18.65
N THR A 73 -14.51 -13.81 17.83
CA THR A 73 -14.30 -15.23 18.16
C THR A 73 -12.90 -15.72 17.77
N LEU A 74 -12.07 -14.85 17.19
CA LEU A 74 -10.71 -15.18 16.79
C LEU A 74 -9.76 -15.19 18.00
N PRO A 75 -8.71 -16.02 17.98
CA PRO A 75 -7.72 -16.03 19.04
C PRO A 75 -7.02 -14.68 19.22
N HIS A 76 -6.76 -14.27 20.46
CA HIS A 76 -6.12 -12.98 20.75
C HIS A 76 -4.76 -12.83 20.08
N TRP A 77 -3.93 -13.88 20.00
CA TRP A 77 -2.64 -13.83 19.31
C TRP A 77 -2.78 -13.49 17.82
N PHE A 78 -3.86 -13.92 17.17
CA PHE A 78 -4.15 -13.59 15.78
C PHE A 78 -4.59 -12.11 15.65
N LEU A 79 -5.46 -11.66 16.55
CA LEU A 79 -5.93 -10.28 16.59
C LEU A 79 -4.78 -9.29 16.83
N GLU A 80 -3.87 -9.60 17.72
CA GLU A 80 -2.68 -8.79 18.00
C GLU A 80 -1.76 -8.68 16.77
N ARG A 81 -1.67 -9.73 15.96
CA ARG A 81 -0.84 -9.73 14.74
C ARG A 81 -1.49 -8.99 13.57
N THR A 82 -2.81 -9.00 13.49
CA THR A 82 -3.56 -8.45 12.35
C THR A 82 -4.10 -7.05 12.57
N LEU A 83 -4.42 -6.67 13.81
CA LEU A 83 -5.09 -5.41 14.15
C LEU A 83 -4.21 -4.41 14.87
N ALA A 84 -3.33 -4.86 15.76
CA ALA A 84 -2.41 -3.95 16.45
C ALA A 84 -1.55 -3.13 15.47
N PRO A 85 -1.11 -3.67 14.31
CA PRO A 85 -0.39 -2.89 13.30
C PRO A 85 -1.17 -1.69 12.74
N ALA A 86 -2.51 -1.64 12.86
CA ALA A 86 -3.30 -0.48 12.46
C ALA A 86 -2.88 0.80 13.19
N SER A 87 -2.33 0.69 14.41
CA SER A 87 -1.78 1.82 15.16
C SER A 87 -0.62 2.53 14.45
N THR A 88 0.06 1.84 13.54
CA THR A 88 1.14 2.42 12.71
C THR A 88 0.67 3.62 11.90
N LEU A 89 -0.61 3.63 11.47
CA LEU A 89 -1.21 4.74 10.72
C LEU A 89 -1.24 6.06 11.51
N ALA A 90 -1.18 5.98 12.85
CA ALA A 90 -1.15 7.14 13.74
C ALA A 90 0.28 7.55 14.16
N THR A 91 1.31 7.01 13.52
CA THR A 91 2.71 7.28 13.84
C THR A 91 3.39 8.14 12.78
N ASN A 92 4.64 8.55 13.04
CA ASN A 92 5.48 9.24 12.05
C ASN A 92 6.03 8.32 10.95
N THR A 93 5.60 7.08 10.87
CA THR A 93 5.92 6.19 9.75
C THR A 93 4.87 6.25 8.63
N CYS A 94 3.80 7.01 8.81
CA CYS A 94 2.78 7.24 7.80
C CYS A 94 2.43 8.72 7.69
N TYR A 95 2.33 9.22 6.47
CA TYR A 95 1.94 10.60 6.18
C TYR A 95 0.83 10.63 5.14
N LEU A 96 -0.27 11.27 5.50
CA LEU A 96 -1.25 11.75 4.54
C LEU A 96 -0.98 13.25 4.32
N PHE A 97 -0.69 13.61 3.07
CA PHE A 97 -0.40 14.98 2.67
C PHE A 97 -1.66 15.74 2.23
N ASP A 98 -1.57 17.04 2.19
CA ASP A 98 -2.66 17.95 1.81
C ASP A 98 -3.05 17.85 0.34
N ASP A 99 -2.16 17.37 -0.53
CA ASP A 99 -2.44 17.02 -1.92
C ASP A 99 -3.09 15.63 -2.09
N GLY A 100 -3.32 14.91 -0.99
CA GLY A 100 -3.95 13.59 -0.94
C GLY A 100 -3.01 12.41 -1.19
N ARG A 101 -1.70 12.62 -1.36
CA ARG A 101 -0.75 11.52 -1.38
C ARG A 101 -0.62 10.90 0.01
N PHE A 102 -0.52 9.58 0.05
CA PHE A 102 -0.26 8.85 1.27
C PHE A 102 1.03 8.05 1.13
N TYR A 103 1.92 8.22 2.09
CA TYR A 103 3.22 7.56 2.12
C TYR A 103 3.42 6.81 3.43
N GLY A 104 4.08 5.64 3.34
CA GLY A 104 4.49 4.85 4.49
C GLY A 104 5.99 4.55 4.43
N TRP A 105 6.60 4.44 5.59
CA TRP A 105 8.01 4.12 5.81
C TRP A 105 8.13 2.87 6.67
N GLU A 106 9.22 2.13 6.51
CA GLU A 106 9.55 1.00 7.39
C GLU A 106 9.81 1.44 8.83
N GLY A 107 10.27 2.66 9.00
CA GLY A 107 10.50 3.30 10.28
C GLY A 107 10.80 4.78 10.09
N VAL A 108 10.81 5.55 11.18
CA VAL A 108 11.20 6.96 11.14
C VAL A 108 12.66 7.05 10.70
N TYR A 109 12.93 7.83 9.65
CA TYR A 109 14.26 7.96 9.01
C TYR A 109 14.81 6.67 8.37
N CYS A 110 14.00 5.66 8.17
CA CYS A 110 14.41 4.43 7.50
C CYS A 110 13.97 4.46 6.04
N CYS A 111 14.91 4.44 5.11
CA CYS A 111 14.76 4.48 3.66
C CYS A 111 13.81 5.59 3.12
N PRO A 112 13.85 5.88 1.83
CA PRO A 112 12.79 6.65 1.18
C PRO A 112 11.44 5.97 1.29
N GLY A 113 10.39 6.75 1.52
CA GLY A 113 9.04 6.25 1.73
C GLY A 113 8.40 5.59 0.53
N THR A 114 7.27 4.95 0.76
CA THR A 114 6.49 4.20 -0.24
C THR A 114 7.23 3.04 -0.88
N CYS A 115 8.12 2.41 -0.13
CA CYS A 115 8.69 1.15 -0.56
C CYS A 115 7.59 0.13 -0.84
N GLU A 116 7.58 -0.47 -2.02
CA GLU A 116 6.59 -1.48 -2.40
C GLU A 116 6.56 -2.66 -1.42
N HIS A 117 7.70 -3.00 -0.84
CA HIS A 117 7.83 -4.00 0.22
C HIS A 117 6.90 -3.69 1.42
N VAL A 118 6.91 -2.46 1.93
CA VAL A 118 6.03 -2.05 3.05
C VAL A 118 4.57 -2.31 2.70
N TRP A 119 4.16 -1.93 1.51
CA TRP A 119 2.78 -2.10 1.07
C TRP A 119 2.40 -3.56 0.80
N ASN A 120 3.34 -4.43 0.51
CA ASN A 120 3.07 -5.85 0.30
C ASN A 120 2.62 -6.54 1.60
N TYR A 121 3.12 -6.13 2.76
CA TYR A 121 2.71 -6.69 4.06
C TYR A 121 1.78 -5.78 4.89
N ALA A 122 1.73 -4.48 4.62
CA ALA A 122 0.88 -3.53 5.36
C ALA A 122 -0.57 -3.56 4.83
N GLN A 123 -1.32 -4.58 5.19
CA GLN A 123 -2.65 -4.85 4.65
C GLN A 123 -3.79 -4.06 5.32
N SER A 124 -3.55 -3.42 6.47
CA SER A 124 -4.61 -2.78 7.27
C SER A 124 -5.28 -1.61 6.55
N ILE A 125 -4.53 -0.84 5.75
CA ILE A 125 -5.06 0.31 5.01
C ILE A 125 -6.18 -0.11 4.07
N ALA A 126 -5.96 -1.16 3.29
CA ALA A 126 -6.95 -1.67 2.35
C ALA A 126 -8.26 -2.10 3.02
N ARG A 127 -8.20 -2.53 4.28
CA ARG A 127 -9.37 -3.00 5.03
C ARG A 127 -10.08 -1.88 5.78
N LEU A 128 -9.34 -0.93 6.33
CA LEU A 128 -9.88 0.16 7.15
C LEU A 128 -10.21 1.40 6.33
N PHE A 129 -9.42 1.66 5.29
CA PHE A 129 -9.51 2.87 4.47
C PHE A 129 -9.39 2.52 2.98
N PRO A 130 -10.35 1.75 2.41
CA PRO A 130 -10.24 1.23 1.04
C PRO A 130 -10.12 2.34 -0.02
N GLN A 131 -10.75 3.50 0.20
CA GLN A 131 -10.58 4.63 -0.71
C GLN A 131 -9.14 5.17 -0.69
N LEU A 132 -8.53 5.28 0.50
CA LEU A 132 -7.15 5.72 0.66
C LEU A 132 -6.18 4.75 -0.02
N GLU A 133 -6.43 3.45 0.09
CA GLU A 133 -5.63 2.44 -0.60
C GLU A 133 -5.73 2.59 -2.13
N ARG A 134 -6.94 2.68 -2.68
CA ARG A 134 -7.16 2.89 -4.12
C ARG A 134 -6.50 4.18 -4.62
N ASP A 135 -6.65 5.26 -3.88
CA ASP A 135 -6.03 6.55 -4.23
C ASP A 135 -4.50 6.44 -4.21
N THR A 136 -3.93 5.73 -3.24
CA THR A 136 -2.49 5.50 -3.15
C THR A 136 -1.98 4.69 -4.34
N ARG A 137 -2.66 3.60 -4.72
CA ARG A 137 -2.27 2.83 -5.91
C ARG A 137 -2.33 3.67 -7.18
N SER A 138 -3.42 4.43 -7.36
CA SER A 138 -3.61 5.23 -8.59
C SER A 138 -2.67 6.44 -8.68
N ARG A 139 -2.39 7.09 -7.54
CA ARG A 139 -1.59 8.33 -7.51
C ARG A 139 -0.10 8.09 -7.34
N VAL A 140 0.27 7.07 -6.57
CA VAL A 140 1.67 6.79 -6.23
C VAL A 140 2.23 5.73 -7.17
N ASP A 141 1.81 4.48 -7.04
CA ASP A 141 2.43 3.38 -7.80
C ASP A 141 2.16 3.52 -9.32
N LEU A 142 0.89 3.66 -9.70
CA LEU A 142 0.47 3.85 -11.09
C LEU A 142 0.46 5.31 -11.52
N GLY A 143 0.88 6.23 -10.67
CA GLY A 143 0.96 7.66 -10.92
C GLY A 143 2.39 8.16 -10.96
N ILE A 144 2.85 8.76 -9.86
CA ILE A 144 4.15 9.45 -9.80
C ILE A 144 5.35 8.49 -9.90
N GLY A 145 5.17 7.23 -9.49
CA GLY A 145 6.17 6.17 -9.59
C GLY A 145 6.10 5.34 -10.87
N PHE A 146 5.16 5.65 -11.79
CA PHE A 146 4.94 4.87 -13.01
C PHE A 146 5.72 5.44 -14.20
N HIS A 147 6.48 4.59 -14.87
CA HIS A 147 7.13 4.91 -16.15
C HIS A 147 6.24 4.51 -17.33
N ALA A 148 5.58 5.47 -17.94
CA ALA A 148 4.62 5.22 -19.01
C ALA A 148 5.26 4.52 -20.24
N ASP A 149 6.52 4.82 -20.54
CA ASP A 149 7.23 4.28 -21.71
C ASP A 149 7.53 2.78 -21.54
N THR A 150 7.84 2.35 -20.35
CA THR A 150 8.27 0.96 -20.07
C THR A 150 7.21 0.13 -19.38
N GLY A 151 6.40 0.71 -18.51
CA GLY A 151 5.50 0.02 -17.59
C GLY A 151 6.13 -0.30 -16.24
N GLN A 152 7.39 0.07 -16.04
CA GLN A 152 8.08 -0.09 -14.76
C GLN A 152 7.41 0.75 -13.66
N ILE A 153 7.32 0.19 -12.47
CA ILE A 153 6.94 0.90 -11.25
C ILE A 153 8.20 1.08 -10.41
N GLY A 154 8.47 2.29 -9.96
CA GLY A 154 9.60 2.58 -9.09
C GLY A 154 9.40 1.96 -7.70
N ASN A 155 10.39 1.22 -7.22
CA ASN A 155 10.35 0.52 -5.93
C ASN A 155 10.01 1.44 -4.75
N ARG A 156 10.35 2.73 -4.85
CA ARG A 156 10.06 3.76 -3.83
C ARG A 156 9.43 5.01 -4.46
N ALA A 157 8.44 4.79 -5.31
CA ALA A 157 7.77 5.84 -6.08
C ALA A 157 8.78 6.72 -6.82
N GLU A 158 8.71 8.05 -6.66
CA GLU A 158 9.65 8.98 -7.30
C GLU A 158 11.03 9.05 -6.66
N ALA A 159 11.22 8.45 -5.49
CA ALA A 159 12.49 8.53 -4.76
C ALA A 159 13.53 7.53 -5.26
N ASP A 160 13.09 6.36 -5.65
CA ASP A 160 13.94 5.31 -6.18
C ASP A 160 13.21 4.60 -7.30
N MET A 161 13.62 4.91 -8.51
CA MET A 161 13.03 4.39 -9.74
C MET A 161 13.61 3.02 -10.13
N ALA A 162 14.43 2.40 -9.28
CA ALA A 162 14.86 1.03 -9.49
C ALA A 162 13.66 0.09 -9.49
N TRP A 163 13.76 -0.97 -10.28
CA TRP A 163 12.74 -1.99 -10.35
C TRP A 163 12.91 -3.02 -9.23
N ALA A 164 11.78 -3.46 -8.66
CA ALA A 164 11.70 -4.61 -7.77
C ALA A 164 10.61 -5.56 -8.30
N THR A 165 11.00 -6.77 -8.66
CA THR A 165 10.12 -7.74 -9.34
C THR A 165 8.92 -8.11 -8.47
N ASP A 166 9.16 -8.46 -7.22
CA ASP A 166 8.12 -8.78 -6.24
C ASP A 166 7.26 -7.57 -5.90
N GLY A 167 7.86 -6.39 -5.84
CA GLY A 167 7.16 -5.14 -5.62
C GLY A 167 6.15 -4.84 -6.72
N GLN A 168 6.58 -4.92 -7.97
CA GLN A 168 5.72 -4.68 -9.12
C GLN A 168 4.60 -5.73 -9.25
N CYS A 169 4.94 -7.01 -9.08
CA CYS A 169 3.93 -8.08 -9.03
C CYS A 169 2.95 -7.86 -7.87
N GLY A 170 3.46 -7.51 -6.70
CA GLY A 170 2.65 -7.17 -5.52
C GLY A 170 1.71 -5.98 -5.76
N THR A 171 2.15 -4.97 -6.49
CA THR A 171 1.29 -3.82 -6.86
C THR A 171 0.16 -4.25 -7.78
N ILE A 172 0.41 -5.09 -8.78
CA ILE A 172 -0.63 -5.64 -9.65
C ILE A 172 -1.67 -6.42 -8.83
N LEU A 173 -1.21 -7.29 -7.93
CA LEU A 173 -2.07 -8.08 -7.04
C LEU A 173 -2.90 -7.19 -6.10
N ARG A 174 -2.32 -6.14 -5.55
CA ARG A 174 -3.06 -5.18 -4.71
C ARG A 174 -4.13 -4.45 -5.50
N CYS A 175 -3.83 -4.00 -6.71
CA CYS A 175 -4.81 -3.35 -7.58
C CYS A 175 -5.96 -4.28 -7.94
N TYR A 176 -5.69 -5.55 -8.23
CA TYR A 176 -6.73 -6.55 -8.44
C TYR A 176 -7.59 -6.77 -7.18
N ARG A 177 -6.97 -6.89 -6.01
CA ARG A 177 -7.71 -6.97 -4.74
C ARG A 177 -8.62 -5.76 -4.52
N GLU A 178 -8.13 -4.54 -4.79
CA GLU A 178 -8.91 -3.32 -4.62
C GLU A 178 -10.08 -3.25 -5.61
N HIS A 179 -9.90 -3.78 -6.82
CA HIS A 179 -10.99 -3.95 -7.78
C HIS A 179 -12.06 -4.94 -7.25
N LEU A 180 -11.65 -6.12 -6.80
CA LEU A 180 -12.56 -7.14 -6.26
C LEU A 180 -13.35 -6.67 -5.02
N THR A 181 -12.85 -5.69 -4.28
CA THR A 181 -13.50 -5.10 -3.11
C THR A 181 -14.17 -3.76 -3.40
N ALA A 182 -14.11 -3.27 -4.64
CA ALA A 182 -14.79 -2.07 -5.09
C ALA A 182 -16.27 -2.36 -5.37
N PRO A 183 -17.17 -1.35 -5.30
CA PRO A 183 -18.58 -1.55 -5.59
C PRO A 183 -18.87 -1.76 -7.09
N ASP A 184 -17.94 -1.38 -7.96
CA ASP A 184 -18.04 -1.46 -9.41
C ASP A 184 -16.65 -1.55 -10.08
N ASP A 185 -16.63 -1.54 -11.41
CA ASP A 185 -15.41 -1.67 -12.22
C ASP A 185 -14.69 -0.32 -12.52
N THR A 186 -15.16 0.79 -11.96
CA THR A 186 -14.62 2.13 -12.21
C THR A 186 -13.13 2.20 -11.90
N TYR A 187 -12.71 1.61 -10.78
CA TYR A 187 -11.31 1.60 -10.38
C TYR A 187 -10.42 0.82 -11.37
N LEU A 188 -10.86 -0.36 -11.80
CA LEU A 188 -10.12 -1.17 -12.78
C LEU A 188 -10.04 -0.43 -14.12
N ARG A 189 -11.14 0.06 -14.63
CA ARG A 189 -11.17 0.80 -15.92
C ARG A 189 -10.22 2.00 -15.93
N ALA A 190 -10.19 2.75 -14.84
CA ALA A 190 -9.32 3.94 -14.71
C ALA A 190 -7.82 3.60 -14.71
N ASN A 191 -7.44 2.40 -14.26
CA ASN A 191 -6.05 2.01 -14.08
C ASN A 191 -5.58 0.93 -15.06
N TRP A 192 -6.48 0.32 -15.83
CA TRP A 192 -6.20 -0.87 -16.62
C TRP A 192 -5.03 -0.73 -17.60
N SER A 193 -4.97 0.36 -18.35
CA SER A 193 -3.89 0.57 -19.31
C SER A 193 -2.50 0.54 -18.68
N ARG A 194 -2.38 1.09 -17.47
CA ARG A 194 -1.13 1.10 -16.70
C ARG A 194 -0.84 -0.27 -16.08
N LEU A 195 -1.88 -0.93 -15.54
CA LEU A 195 -1.75 -2.28 -14.98
C LEU A 195 -1.32 -3.29 -16.04
N ARG A 196 -1.95 -3.25 -17.21
CA ARG A 196 -1.55 -4.07 -18.34
C ARG A 196 -0.09 -3.81 -18.71
N ARG A 197 0.31 -2.55 -18.85
CA ARG A 197 1.68 -2.18 -19.20
C ARG A 197 2.68 -2.57 -18.12
N ALA A 198 2.29 -2.49 -16.84
CA ALA A 198 3.11 -2.96 -15.73
C ALA A 198 3.32 -4.49 -15.77
N LEU A 199 2.30 -5.24 -16.15
CA LEU A 199 2.44 -6.69 -16.31
C LEU A 199 3.26 -7.06 -17.54
N GLU A 200 3.09 -6.35 -18.66
CA GLU A 200 3.92 -6.51 -19.85
C GLU A 200 5.41 -6.27 -19.55
N TRP A 201 5.73 -5.28 -18.70
CA TRP A 201 7.11 -5.05 -18.24
C TRP A 201 7.71 -6.28 -17.57
N VAL A 202 6.97 -6.97 -16.70
CA VAL A 202 7.45 -8.21 -16.07
C VAL A 202 7.60 -9.32 -17.11
N MET A 203 6.64 -9.46 -18.04
CA MET A 203 6.72 -10.42 -19.14
C MET A 203 7.92 -10.19 -20.07
N ASP A 204 8.30 -8.94 -20.29
CA ASP A 204 9.46 -8.57 -21.11
C ASP A 204 10.80 -9.00 -20.47
N HIS A 205 10.80 -9.30 -19.15
CA HIS A 205 11.94 -9.84 -18.42
C HIS A 205 11.91 -11.38 -18.28
N ASP A 206 10.86 -12.04 -18.78
CA ASP A 206 10.77 -13.47 -18.93
C ASP A 206 11.43 -13.87 -20.26
N ALA A 207 12.75 -14.06 -20.22
CA ALA A 207 13.55 -14.30 -21.43
C ALA A 207 13.15 -15.56 -22.20
N GLY A 208 12.63 -16.56 -21.50
CA GLY A 208 12.18 -17.83 -22.08
C GLY A 208 10.70 -17.88 -22.47
N PRO A 209 9.92 -16.81 -22.36
CA PRO A 209 8.46 -16.65 -22.18
C PRO A 209 7.77 -17.91 -21.66
N ASN A 210 8.30 -18.44 -20.57
CA ASN A 210 7.85 -19.70 -19.94
C ASN A 210 7.15 -19.50 -18.58
N GLY A 211 7.00 -18.26 -18.12
CA GLY A 211 6.38 -17.92 -16.84
C GLY A 211 7.33 -18.02 -15.65
N THR A 212 8.63 -18.20 -15.90
CA THR A 212 9.69 -18.23 -14.90
C THR A 212 10.72 -17.15 -15.20
N LEU A 213 11.04 -16.33 -14.21
CA LEU A 213 12.10 -15.33 -14.35
C LEU A 213 13.43 -15.96 -13.96
N ASP A 214 14.49 -15.64 -14.71
CA ASP A 214 15.84 -16.05 -14.43
C ASP A 214 16.84 -14.89 -14.41
N GLY A 215 18.14 -15.19 -14.25
CA GLY A 215 19.18 -14.17 -14.23
C GLY A 215 19.14 -13.28 -12.99
N ALA A 216 19.45 -12.01 -13.17
CA ALA A 216 19.46 -11.03 -12.09
C ALA A 216 18.04 -10.57 -11.77
N GLN A 217 17.59 -10.82 -10.56
CA GLN A 217 16.25 -10.48 -10.11
C GLN A 217 16.30 -9.46 -8.97
N PRO A 218 16.19 -8.15 -9.30
CA PRO A 218 16.00 -7.09 -8.33
C PRO A 218 14.72 -7.33 -7.53
N ASN A 219 14.77 -7.08 -6.24
CA ASN A 219 13.65 -7.36 -5.34
C ASN A 219 13.68 -6.42 -4.14
N THR A 220 12.67 -6.50 -3.29
CA THR A 220 12.54 -5.64 -2.10
C THR A 220 13.33 -6.15 -0.88
N LEU A 221 14.16 -7.18 -0.99
CA LEU A 221 14.94 -7.76 0.13
C LEU A 221 16.39 -7.27 0.20
N ASP A 222 16.65 -6.05 -0.27
CA ASP A 222 17.94 -5.33 -0.16
C ASP A 222 19.13 -5.98 -0.90
N THR A 223 18.91 -7.06 -1.66
CA THR A 223 19.95 -7.68 -2.49
C THR A 223 19.37 -8.31 -3.73
N VAL A 224 20.12 -8.25 -4.83
CA VAL A 224 19.74 -8.93 -6.07
C VAL A 224 19.96 -10.43 -5.92
N TRP A 225 18.96 -11.22 -6.26
CA TRP A 225 19.07 -12.67 -6.35
C TRP A 225 19.29 -13.09 -7.81
N TYR A 226 19.84 -14.26 -8.03
CA TYR A 226 20.22 -14.73 -9.35
C TYR A 226 19.69 -16.14 -9.60
N GLY A 227 19.26 -16.39 -10.83
CA GLY A 227 18.72 -17.67 -11.28
C GLY A 227 17.21 -17.74 -11.12
N GLU A 228 16.67 -18.93 -11.23
CA GLU A 228 15.23 -19.18 -11.06
C GLU A 228 14.86 -19.19 -9.59
N ILE A 229 14.10 -18.18 -9.17
CA ILE A 229 13.76 -17.92 -7.77
C ILE A 229 12.29 -18.27 -7.53
N ALA A 230 12.03 -19.34 -6.79
CA ALA A 230 10.69 -19.87 -6.60
C ALA A 230 9.68 -18.86 -6.05
N TRP A 231 10.05 -18.06 -5.04
CA TRP A 231 9.11 -17.08 -4.47
C TRP A 231 8.84 -15.91 -5.42
N ILE A 232 9.81 -15.47 -6.21
CA ILE A 232 9.62 -14.41 -7.23
C ILE A 232 8.76 -14.95 -8.37
N THR A 233 9.07 -16.17 -8.86
CA THR A 233 8.23 -16.85 -9.86
C THR A 233 6.80 -17.02 -9.36
N GLY A 234 6.61 -17.40 -8.08
CA GLY A 234 5.28 -17.49 -7.47
C GLY A 234 4.51 -16.16 -7.48
N MET A 235 5.18 -15.04 -7.22
CA MET A 235 4.59 -13.70 -7.33
C MET A 235 4.24 -13.35 -8.77
N TYR A 236 5.10 -13.66 -9.72
CA TYR A 236 4.84 -13.45 -11.14
C TYR A 236 3.66 -14.28 -11.65
N VAL A 237 3.62 -15.56 -11.33
CA VAL A 237 2.48 -16.45 -11.66
C VAL A 237 1.17 -15.92 -11.08
N ALA A 238 1.19 -15.45 -9.84
CA ALA A 238 0.01 -14.85 -9.22
C ALA A 238 -0.42 -13.55 -9.93
N ALA A 239 0.52 -12.69 -10.30
CA ALA A 239 0.24 -11.47 -11.05
C ALA A 239 -0.30 -11.77 -12.46
N LEU A 240 0.21 -12.80 -13.14
CA LEU A 240 -0.31 -13.26 -14.42
C LEU A 240 -1.76 -13.75 -14.32
N ARG A 241 -2.09 -14.53 -13.28
CA ARG A 241 -3.48 -14.98 -13.04
C ARG A 241 -4.42 -13.80 -12.80
N ALA A 242 -4.04 -12.87 -11.93
CA ALA A 242 -4.80 -11.65 -11.70
C ALA A 242 -4.95 -10.82 -12.99
N GLY A 243 -3.88 -10.71 -13.77
CA GLY A 243 -3.87 -10.04 -15.07
C GLY A 243 -4.83 -10.66 -16.07
N ALA A 244 -4.93 -11.99 -16.10
CA ALA A 244 -5.86 -12.70 -16.98
C ALA A 244 -7.33 -12.36 -16.62
N GLU A 245 -7.70 -12.41 -15.34
CA GLU A 245 -9.05 -12.08 -14.89
C GLU A 245 -9.40 -10.62 -15.21
N MET A 246 -8.50 -9.68 -14.90
CA MET A 246 -8.70 -8.27 -15.24
C MET A 246 -8.82 -8.04 -16.75
N ALA A 247 -8.03 -8.77 -17.57
CA ALA A 247 -8.06 -8.67 -19.03
C ALA A 247 -9.40 -9.15 -19.60
N ASP A 248 -9.96 -10.24 -19.08
CA ASP A 248 -11.27 -10.73 -19.48
C ASP A 248 -12.38 -9.71 -19.19
N GLU A 249 -12.38 -9.14 -17.99
CA GLU A 249 -13.33 -8.10 -17.61
C GLU A 249 -13.20 -6.84 -18.51
N MET A 250 -12.01 -6.58 -19.01
CA MET A 250 -11.73 -5.48 -19.94
C MET A 250 -11.93 -5.86 -21.42
N GLY A 251 -12.40 -7.07 -21.71
CA GLY A 251 -12.66 -7.56 -23.07
C GLY A 251 -11.38 -7.81 -23.91
N GLN A 252 -10.26 -8.10 -23.26
CA GLN A 252 -8.95 -8.31 -23.92
C GLN A 252 -8.54 -9.79 -23.84
N SER A 253 -9.32 -10.66 -24.44
CA SER A 253 -9.17 -12.12 -24.36
C SER A 253 -7.81 -12.63 -24.83
N GLU A 254 -7.24 -12.07 -25.89
CA GLU A 254 -5.90 -12.46 -26.37
C GLU A 254 -4.82 -12.23 -25.30
N PHE A 255 -4.88 -11.11 -24.60
CA PHE A 255 -3.97 -10.83 -23.49
C PHE A 255 -4.23 -11.74 -22.28
N ALA A 256 -5.49 -12.02 -21.99
CA ALA A 256 -5.87 -12.96 -20.93
C ALA A 256 -5.33 -14.37 -21.20
N ASP A 257 -5.45 -14.86 -22.43
CA ASP A 257 -4.93 -16.17 -22.83
C ASP A 257 -3.41 -16.25 -22.75
N ARG A 258 -2.72 -15.19 -23.16
CA ARG A 258 -1.25 -15.06 -22.97
C ARG A 258 -0.86 -15.15 -21.49
N CYS A 259 -1.57 -14.41 -20.62
CA CYS A 259 -1.33 -14.47 -19.17
C CYS A 259 -1.54 -15.87 -18.61
N ARG A 260 -2.62 -16.57 -19.00
CA ARG A 260 -2.91 -17.93 -18.55
C ARG A 260 -1.85 -18.91 -19.00
N ALA A 261 -1.44 -18.86 -20.26
CA ALA A 261 -0.42 -19.76 -20.80
C ALA A 261 0.91 -19.63 -20.03
N LEU A 262 1.35 -18.40 -19.75
CA LEU A 262 2.55 -18.15 -18.95
C LEU A 262 2.36 -18.61 -17.49
N ALA A 263 1.22 -18.32 -16.87
CA ALA A 263 0.93 -18.74 -15.51
C ALA A 263 0.89 -20.26 -15.33
N GLU A 264 0.33 -20.98 -16.29
CA GLU A 264 0.32 -22.46 -16.31
C GLU A 264 1.72 -23.02 -16.45
N SER A 265 2.54 -22.45 -17.33
CA SER A 265 3.92 -22.89 -17.53
C SER A 265 4.77 -22.67 -16.27
N GLY A 266 4.79 -21.44 -15.73
CA GLY A 266 5.53 -21.13 -14.50
C GLY A 266 5.03 -21.92 -13.28
N SER A 267 3.74 -22.27 -13.22
CA SER A 267 3.20 -23.14 -12.16
C SER A 267 3.73 -24.56 -12.26
N ARG A 268 3.95 -25.10 -13.47
CA ARG A 268 4.56 -26.42 -13.64
C ARG A 268 6.02 -26.42 -13.16
N ASP A 269 6.77 -25.39 -13.54
CA ASP A 269 8.18 -25.27 -13.14
C ASP A 269 8.36 -25.16 -11.63
N LEU A 270 7.43 -24.47 -10.93
CA LEU A 270 7.42 -24.40 -9.46
C LEU A 270 7.12 -25.76 -8.78
N SER A 271 6.55 -26.72 -9.50
CA SER A 271 6.13 -28.01 -8.95
C SER A 271 7.14 -29.12 -9.17
N THR A 272 8.20 -28.86 -9.92
CA THR A 272 9.30 -29.79 -10.22
C THR A 272 10.51 -29.55 -9.34
#